data_1dcc28b98ebcceb31265e6ca30e143e0
#
_entry.id   1dcc28b98ebcceb31265e6ca30e143e0
#
_cell.length_a   1.000
_cell.length_b   1.000
_cell.length_c   1.000
_cell.angle_alpha   90.00
_cell.angle_beta   90.00
_cell.angle_gamma   90.00
#
_symmetry.space_group_name_H-M   'P 1'
#
loop_
_entity.id
_entity.type
_entity.pdbx_description
1 polymer ?
#
loop_
_entity_poly.entity_id
_entity_poly.type
_entity_poly.pdbx_seq_one_letter_code
_entity_poly.pdbx_strand_id
1 'polypeptide(L)'
;YSAIYEEMLAPAPTFSQKSGAYNEVINLTANAENGYTIKYTTDNTIPTLTNGEVFEGTMTIDDSKSFVAVAINETGKSKYISLNYSVIYKADESDFEITAAGVVSSYSGEKTSFIVPDTINGITPVSVANNAFANSDIKVIQLPKTVKTLGKNAFNKCAKLTSITAEGVTKIGTFCFYSDTSLTNVDMPNVSVVNTSAFENCKKLETVNFNETVEELYPSAFEATGFKHAYFPNVYNFQDTFVNTPLISADLPLIYWASGAFSNCYALEHLYAPEIEKLANGAFNNCVKLTEFVKEGEYDLRNIQEVESGAFKGSYFKNIE
;
A
#
# COMPACT_ATOMS: atom_id res chain seq x y z
N TYR A 1 31.51 4.19 -1.22
CA TYR A 1 31.91 2.87 -1.79
C TYR A 1 30.68 2.02 -2.18
N SER A 2 29.56 2.02 -1.42
CA SER A 2 28.36 1.23 -1.75
C SER A 2 27.65 1.71 -3.03
N ALA A 3 27.50 3.02 -3.23
CA ALA A 3 26.82 3.59 -4.39
C ALA A 3 27.56 3.30 -5.71
N ILE A 4 28.91 3.33 -5.70
CA ILE A 4 29.72 3.01 -6.88
C ILE A 4 29.61 1.52 -7.25
N TYR A 5 29.43 0.63 -6.26
CA TYR A 5 29.28 -0.81 -6.50
C TYR A 5 27.92 -1.15 -7.13
N GLU A 6 26.86 -0.42 -6.78
CA GLU A 6 25.53 -0.60 -7.40
C GLU A 6 25.47 -0.15 -8.86
N GLU A 7 26.24 0.89 -9.23
CA GLU A 7 26.34 1.33 -10.64
C GLU A 7 27.12 0.36 -11.54
N MET A 8 27.97 -0.51 -10.96
CA MET A 8 28.76 -1.49 -11.71
C MET A 8 28.06 -2.84 -11.93
N LEU A 9 26.90 -3.07 -11.33
CA LEU A 9 26.17 -4.30 -11.53
C LEU A 9 25.41 -4.27 -12.87
N ALA A 10 25.40 -5.40 -13.57
CA ALA A 10 24.55 -5.57 -14.75
C ALA A 10 23.07 -5.30 -14.42
N PRO A 11 22.25 -4.88 -15.38
CA PRO A 11 20.82 -4.71 -15.18
C PRO A 11 20.16 -6.00 -14.67
N ALA A 12 19.12 -5.88 -13.84
CA ALA A 12 18.32 -7.03 -13.44
C ALA A 12 17.71 -7.72 -14.67
N PRO A 13 17.43 -9.04 -14.60
CA PRO A 13 16.73 -9.72 -15.67
C PRO A 13 15.34 -9.11 -15.88
N THR A 14 14.87 -9.11 -17.12
CA THR A 14 13.54 -8.63 -17.50
C THR A 14 12.61 -9.80 -17.76
N PHE A 15 11.34 -9.63 -17.46
CA PHE A 15 10.31 -10.66 -17.62
C PHE A 15 9.20 -10.18 -18.56
N SER A 16 8.58 -11.10 -19.30
CA SER A 16 7.52 -10.81 -20.28
C SER A 16 6.26 -10.21 -19.66
N GLN A 17 6.04 -10.47 -18.37
CA GLN A 17 4.94 -9.92 -17.59
C GLN A 17 5.46 -9.25 -16.30
N LYS A 18 4.80 -8.17 -15.87
CA LYS A 18 5.08 -7.52 -14.59
C LYS A 18 4.48 -8.33 -13.44
N SER A 19 5.00 -8.12 -12.22
CA SER A 19 4.32 -8.59 -11.01
C SER A 19 2.88 -8.09 -10.96
N GLY A 20 1.95 -8.96 -10.54
CA GLY A 20 0.54 -8.59 -10.47
C GLY A 20 -0.41 -9.77 -10.38
N ALA A 21 -1.70 -9.45 -10.37
CA ALA A 21 -2.77 -10.42 -10.45
C ALA A 21 -3.26 -10.57 -11.91
N TYR A 22 -3.46 -11.80 -12.34
CA TYR A 22 -3.87 -12.16 -13.68
C TYR A 22 -5.11 -13.06 -13.61
N ASN A 23 -5.99 -12.93 -14.59
CA ASN A 23 -7.23 -13.72 -14.68
C ASN A 23 -7.10 -14.97 -15.54
N GLU A 24 -5.92 -15.29 -15.99
CA GLU A 24 -5.60 -16.45 -16.81
C GLU A 24 -4.20 -16.96 -16.48
N VAL A 25 -3.94 -18.21 -16.82
CA VAL A 25 -2.61 -18.81 -16.74
C VAL A 25 -1.64 -18.00 -17.60
N ILE A 26 -0.51 -17.58 -17.03
CA ILE A 26 0.51 -16.86 -17.78
C ILE A 26 1.73 -17.74 -18.05
N ASN A 27 2.28 -17.59 -19.24
CA ASN A 27 3.54 -18.20 -19.63
C ASN A 27 4.63 -17.13 -19.59
N LEU A 28 5.41 -17.14 -18.52
CA LEU A 28 6.42 -16.15 -18.23
C LEU A 28 7.72 -16.52 -18.95
N THR A 29 8.25 -15.60 -19.74
CA THR A 29 9.60 -15.70 -20.30
C THR A 29 10.50 -14.63 -19.67
N ALA A 30 11.81 -14.84 -19.71
CA ALA A 30 12.78 -13.91 -19.13
C ALA A 30 13.95 -13.68 -20.08
N ASN A 31 14.55 -12.49 -19.98
CA ASN A 31 15.74 -12.10 -20.73
C ASN A 31 16.77 -11.47 -19.80
N ALA A 32 18.04 -11.75 -20.07
CA ALA A 32 19.19 -11.11 -19.45
C ALA A 32 20.20 -10.71 -20.55
N GLU A 33 21.22 -9.95 -20.20
CA GLU A 33 22.35 -9.66 -21.09
C GLU A 33 23.07 -10.95 -21.53
N ASN A 34 23.68 -10.90 -22.72
CA ASN A 34 24.43 -12.03 -23.26
C ASN A 34 25.53 -12.48 -22.29
N GLY A 35 25.64 -13.80 -22.10
CA GLY A 35 26.62 -14.39 -21.20
C GLY A 35 26.19 -14.54 -19.75
N TYR A 36 24.92 -14.16 -19.44
CA TYR A 36 24.33 -14.36 -18.12
C TYR A 36 23.27 -15.48 -18.15
N THR A 37 23.26 -16.28 -17.10
CA THR A 37 22.19 -17.26 -16.81
C THR A 37 21.24 -16.63 -15.80
N ILE A 38 19.93 -16.72 -16.02
CA ILE A 38 18.95 -16.28 -15.04
C ILE A 38 18.73 -17.40 -14.04
N LYS A 39 18.92 -17.09 -12.75
CA LYS A 39 18.59 -17.99 -11.64
C LYS A 39 17.51 -17.37 -10.75
N TYR A 40 16.71 -18.20 -10.12
CA TYR A 40 15.67 -17.74 -9.19
C TYR A 40 15.56 -18.64 -7.95
N THR A 41 14.98 -18.09 -6.88
CA THR A 41 14.61 -18.80 -5.64
C THR A 41 13.17 -18.46 -5.27
N THR A 42 12.49 -19.36 -4.59
CA THR A 42 11.10 -19.18 -4.11
C THR A 42 11.01 -18.97 -2.60
N ASP A 43 12.13 -18.91 -1.90
CA ASP A 43 12.24 -18.74 -0.44
C ASP A 43 12.67 -17.33 -0.02
N ASN A 44 12.57 -16.35 -0.94
CA ASN A 44 13.00 -14.96 -0.78
C ASN A 44 14.52 -14.75 -0.59
N THR A 45 15.35 -15.79 -0.73
CA THR A 45 16.81 -15.60 -0.77
C THR A 45 17.24 -15.06 -2.13
N ILE A 46 18.38 -14.35 -2.16
CA ILE A 46 18.97 -13.90 -3.44
C ILE A 46 19.72 -15.08 -4.04
N PRO A 47 19.43 -15.47 -5.31
CA PRO A 47 20.17 -16.55 -6.00
C PRO A 47 21.67 -16.28 -6.09
N THR A 48 22.44 -17.37 -6.10
CA THR A 48 23.92 -17.38 -6.26
C THR A 48 24.32 -18.42 -7.31
N LEU A 49 25.64 -18.56 -7.58
CA LEU A 49 26.13 -19.63 -8.47
C LEU A 49 25.76 -21.03 -7.98
N THR A 50 25.71 -21.23 -6.66
CA THR A 50 25.46 -22.53 -6.01
C THR A 50 24.06 -22.70 -5.47
N ASN A 51 23.24 -21.63 -5.44
CA ASN A 51 21.87 -21.60 -4.93
C ASN A 51 20.91 -21.09 -6.00
N GLY A 52 19.70 -21.61 -5.97
CA GLY A 52 18.61 -21.22 -6.89
C GLY A 52 18.53 -22.10 -8.13
N GLU A 53 17.34 -22.16 -8.70
CA GLU A 53 17.02 -22.86 -9.94
C GLU A 53 17.38 -22.01 -11.16
N VAL A 54 17.71 -22.66 -12.29
CA VAL A 54 17.91 -21.96 -13.56
C VAL A 54 16.54 -21.70 -14.20
N PHE A 55 16.35 -20.45 -14.65
CA PHE A 55 15.17 -20.10 -15.43
C PHE A 55 15.40 -20.48 -16.90
N GLU A 56 14.78 -21.56 -17.35
CA GLU A 56 14.91 -22.06 -18.71
C GLU A 56 13.60 -21.92 -19.49
N GLY A 57 13.68 -21.28 -20.65
CA GLY A 57 12.56 -21.20 -21.59
C GLY A 57 11.36 -20.43 -21.04
N THR A 58 10.32 -21.14 -20.61
CA THR A 58 9.05 -20.58 -20.16
C THR A 58 8.63 -21.18 -18.84
N MET A 59 8.26 -20.31 -17.89
CA MET A 59 7.67 -20.72 -16.61
C MET A 59 6.15 -20.49 -16.68
N THR A 60 5.38 -21.56 -16.48
CA THR A 60 3.93 -21.44 -16.36
C THR A 60 3.56 -21.03 -14.94
N ILE A 61 2.76 -19.99 -14.81
CA ILE A 61 2.15 -19.52 -13.56
C ILE A 61 0.65 -19.76 -13.68
N ASP A 62 0.16 -20.74 -12.98
CA ASP A 62 -1.24 -21.20 -12.94
C ASP A 62 -1.88 -21.01 -11.56
N ASP A 63 -1.07 -20.56 -10.58
CA ASP A 63 -1.47 -20.19 -9.22
C ASP A 63 -0.56 -19.04 -8.74
N SER A 64 -0.65 -18.68 -7.47
CA SER A 64 0.21 -17.65 -6.89
C SER A 64 1.65 -18.13 -6.78
N LYS A 65 2.58 -17.34 -7.31
CA LYS A 65 4.02 -17.64 -7.27
C LYS A 65 4.84 -16.37 -7.01
N SER A 66 5.70 -16.46 -6.01
CA SER A 66 6.67 -15.42 -5.66
C SER A 66 8.08 -15.95 -5.82
N PHE A 67 8.96 -15.15 -6.40
CA PHE A 67 10.38 -15.52 -6.51
C PHE A 67 11.29 -14.31 -6.62
N VAL A 68 12.54 -14.50 -6.24
CA VAL A 68 13.63 -13.55 -6.44
C VAL A 68 14.49 -14.05 -7.58
N ALA A 69 14.79 -13.20 -8.56
CA ALA A 69 15.62 -13.56 -9.71
C ALA A 69 16.83 -12.65 -9.86
N VAL A 70 17.91 -13.20 -10.41
CA VAL A 70 19.16 -12.52 -10.75
C VAL A 70 19.71 -13.11 -12.05
N ALA A 71 20.35 -12.28 -12.86
CA ALA A 71 21.21 -12.73 -13.94
C ALA A 71 22.63 -12.91 -13.40
N ILE A 72 23.25 -14.06 -13.61
CA ILE A 72 24.53 -14.42 -13.00
C ILE A 72 25.44 -15.13 -14.02
N ASN A 73 26.76 -14.85 -13.94
CA ASN A 73 27.80 -15.57 -14.64
C ASN A 73 29.05 -15.73 -13.73
N GLU A 74 30.12 -16.29 -14.22
CA GLU A 74 31.35 -16.52 -13.45
C GLU A 74 32.01 -15.23 -12.96
N THR A 75 31.79 -14.10 -13.63
CA THR A 75 32.44 -12.82 -13.31
C THR A 75 31.61 -11.95 -12.36
N GLY A 76 30.33 -12.25 -12.17
CA GLY A 76 29.47 -11.47 -11.29
C GLY A 76 27.99 -11.75 -11.44
N LYS A 77 27.18 -10.95 -10.76
CA LYS A 77 25.72 -10.99 -10.81
C LYS A 77 25.12 -9.62 -11.13
N SER A 78 23.95 -9.61 -11.71
CA SER A 78 23.14 -8.40 -11.90
C SER A 78 22.53 -7.90 -10.58
N LYS A 79 21.84 -6.76 -10.64
CA LYS A 79 20.84 -6.41 -9.64
C LYS A 79 19.77 -7.51 -9.59
N TYR A 80 19.24 -7.80 -8.40
CA TYR A 80 18.13 -8.74 -8.27
C TYR A 80 16.78 -8.07 -8.52
N ILE A 81 15.77 -8.86 -8.84
CA ILE A 81 14.37 -8.43 -8.94
C ILE A 81 13.50 -9.41 -8.14
N SER A 82 12.57 -8.88 -7.36
CA SER A 82 11.56 -9.67 -6.66
C SER A 82 10.26 -9.60 -7.44
N LEU A 83 9.64 -10.74 -7.69
CA LEU A 83 8.47 -10.89 -8.54
C LEU A 83 7.38 -11.67 -7.80
N ASN A 84 6.16 -11.16 -7.88
CA ASN A 84 4.99 -11.77 -7.26
C ASN A 84 3.87 -11.85 -8.30
N TYR A 85 3.40 -13.06 -8.56
CA TYR A 85 2.30 -13.35 -9.46
C TYR A 85 1.17 -14.04 -8.71
N SER A 86 -0.06 -13.66 -9.02
CA SER A 86 -1.25 -14.35 -8.56
C SER A 86 -2.15 -14.60 -9.76
N VAL A 87 -2.53 -15.85 -10.00
CA VAL A 87 -3.58 -16.17 -10.95
C VAL A 87 -4.88 -16.25 -10.17
N ILE A 88 -5.81 -15.36 -10.52
CA ILE A 88 -7.10 -15.27 -9.86
C ILE A 88 -8.21 -15.37 -10.92
N TYR A 89 -9.18 -16.22 -10.67
CA TYR A 89 -10.30 -16.45 -11.60
C TYR A 89 -11.54 -15.71 -11.16
N LYS A 90 -12.45 -15.42 -12.09
CA LYS A 90 -13.76 -14.90 -11.74
C LYS A 90 -14.47 -15.88 -10.79
N ALA A 91 -15.08 -15.34 -9.73
CA ALA A 91 -15.99 -16.10 -8.89
C ALA A 91 -17.32 -16.35 -9.62
N ASP A 92 -18.10 -17.31 -9.19
CA ASP A 92 -19.39 -17.59 -9.76
C ASP A 92 -20.39 -16.51 -9.36
N GLU A 93 -21.26 -16.09 -10.29
CA GLU A 93 -22.25 -15.03 -10.01
C GLU A 93 -23.20 -15.44 -8.88
N SER A 94 -23.52 -16.73 -8.77
CA SER A 94 -24.37 -17.30 -7.72
C SER A 94 -23.81 -17.23 -6.31
N ASP A 95 -22.49 -16.97 -6.18
CA ASP A 95 -21.83 -16.80 -4.88
C ASP A 95 -22.10 -15.42 -4.26
N PHE A 96 -22.69 -14.50 -5.02
CA PHE A 96 -22.93 -13.13 -4.58
C PHE A 96 -24.41 -12.81 -4.40
N GLU A 97 -24.70 -12.03 -3.38
CA GLU A 97 -25.94 -11.27 -3.31
C GLU A 97 -25.71 -9.84 -3.81
N ILE A 98 -26.59 -9.38 -4.70
CA ILE A 98 -26.56 -8.03 -5.25
C ILE A 98 -27.97 -7.43 -5.25
N THR A 99 -28.09 -6.17 -4.88
CA THR A 99 -29.37 -5.46 -4.96
C THR A 99 -29.65 -4.98 -6.38
N ALA A 100 -30.91 -4.67 -6.69
CA ALA A 100 -31.28 -4.07 -7.99
C ALA A 100 -30.56 -2.74 -8.28
N ALA A 101 -30.05 -2.06 -7.27
CA ALA A 101 -29.25 -0.85 -7.39
C ALA A 101 -27.75 -1.12 -7.66
N GLY A 102 -27.33 -2.37 -7.85
CA GLY A 102 -25.94 -2.74 -8.10
C GLY A 102 -25.06 -2.76 -6.84
N VAL A 103 -25.64 -2.90 -5.64
CA VAL A 103 -24.88 -2.97 -4.39
C VAL A 103 -24.59 -4.43 -4.07
N VAL A 104 -23.33 -4.84 -4.09
CA VAL A 104 -22.87 -6.17 -3.65
C VAL A 104 -23.00 -6.24 -2.13
N SER A 105 -23.88 -7.09 -1.63
CA SER A 105 -24.22 -7.18 -0.20
C SER A 105 -23.55 -8.32 0.55
N SER A 106 -23.22 -9.42 -0.12
CA SER A 106 -22.50 -10.54 0.48
C SER A 106 -21.82 -11.43 -0.56
N TYR A 107 -20.92 -12.28 -0.07
CA TYR A 107 -20.27 -13.36 -0.81
C TYR A 107 -20.31 -14.63 0.04
N SER A 108 -20.77 -15.72 -0.55
CA SER A 108 -20.93 -17.04 0.10
C SER A 108 -20.09 -18.15 -0.54
N GLY A 109 -19.28 -17.81 -1.57
CA GLY A 109 -18.45 -18.79 -2.26
C GLY A 109 -17.25 -19.27 -1.43
N GLU A 110 -16.64 -20.37 -1.88
CA GLU A 110 -15.51 -20.99 -1.21
C GLU A 110 -14.14 -20.42 -1.67
N LYS A 111 -14.10 -19.71 -2.81
CA LYS A 111 -12.86 -19.11 -3.31
C LYS A 111 -12.37 -18.00 -2.37
N THR A 112 -11.12 -18.05 -1.98
CA THR A 112 -10.49 -17.03 -1.16
C THR A 112 -9.66 -16.00 -1.96
N SER A 113 -9.45 -16.28 -3.25
CA SER A 113 -8.76 -15.38 -4.21
C SER A 113 -9.57 -15.36 -5.50
N PHE A 114 -10.14 -14.19 -5.85
CA PHE A 114 -11.06 -14.10 -6.99
C PHE A 114 -11.23 -12.69 -7.54
N ILE A 115 -11.75 -12.64 -8.78
CA ILE A 115 -12.27 -11.45 -9.44
C ILE A 115 -13.79 -11.46 -9.26
N VAL A 116 -14.34 -10.36 -8.78
CA VAL A 116 -15.80 -10.15 -8.77
C VAL A 116 -16.25 -9.96 -10.22
N PRO A 117 -17.30 -10.69 -10.69
CA PRO A 117 -17.79 -10.56 -12.06
C PRO A 117 -18.23 -9.12 -12.42
N ASP A 118 -18.09 -8.75 -13.70
CA ASP A 118 -18.52 -7.44 -14.20
C ASP A 118 -20.05 -7.27 -14.17
N THR A 119 -20.77 -8.40 -14.15
CA THR A 119 -22.21 -8.50 -13.93
C THR A 119 -22.46 -9.65 -12.95
N ILE A 120 -23.46 -9.51 -12.10
CA ILE A 120 -23.95 -10.56 -11.19
C ILE A 120 -25.45 -10.66 -11.41
N ASN A 121 -25.92 -11.83 -11.90
CA ASN A 121 -27.32 -12.05 -12.27
C ASN A 121 -27.89 -10.96 -13.21
N GLY A 122 -27.05 -10.49 -14.15
CA GLY A 122 -27.38 -9.44 -15.12
C GLY A 122 -27.35 -8.01 -14.55
N ILE A 123 -26.94 -7.82 -13.29
CA ILE A 123 -26.83 -6.51 -12.62
C ILE A 123 -25.35 -6.12 -12.53
N THR A 124 -25.01 -4.88 -12.95
CA THR A 124 -23.64 -4.35 -12.85
C THR A 124 -23.34 -3.90 -11.43
N PRO A 125 -22.26 -4.41 -10.76
CA PRO A 125 -21.83 -3.94 -9.47
C PRO A 125 -21.37 -2.47 -9.56
N VAL A 126 -21.89 -1.61 -8.67
CA VAL A 126 -21.51 -0.19 -8.57
C VAL A 126 -20.98 0.20 -7.21
N SER A 127 -21.25 -0.62 -6.18
CA SER A 127 -20.75 -0.42 -4.82
C SER A 127 -20.71 -1.72 -4.02
N VAL A 128 -19.93 -1.72 -2.95
CA VAL A 128 -19.89 -2.78 -1.93
C VAL A 128 -20.62 -2.28 -0.70
N ALA A 129 -21.54 -3.08 -0.19
CA ALA A 129 -22.36 -2.74 0.99
C ALA A 129 -21.52 -2.68 2.28
N ASN A 130 -22.14 -2.12 3.32
CA ASN A 130 -21.59 -2.19 4.66
C ASN A 130 -21.47 -3.67 5.11
N ASN A 131 -20.31 -4.03 5.67
CA ASN A 131 -19.97 -5.36 6.17
C ASN A 131 -19.99 -6.50 5.13
N ALA A 132 -20.06 -6.25 3.84
CA ALA A 132 -20.27 -7.25 2.79
C ALA A 132 -19.28 -8.42 2.83
N PHE A 133 -18.03 -8.18 3.15
CA PHE A 133 -16.96 -9.18 3.25
C PHE A 133 -16.33 -9.21 4.66
N ALA A 134 -16.91 -8.56 5.65
CA ALA A 134 -16.32 -8.48 6.99
C ALA A 134 -16.08 -9.87 7.60
N ASN A 135 -14.92 -10.04 8.27
CA ASN A 135 -14.46 -11.27 8.91
C ASN A 135 -14.31 -12.47 7.94
N SER A 136 -14.20 -12.24 6.65
CA SER A 136 -14.02 -13.30 5.66
C SER A 136 -12.58 -13.80 5.57
N ASP A 137 -12.42 -15.00 5.00
CA ASP A 137 -11.12 -15.62 4.72
C ASP A 137 -10.52 -15.22 3.35
N ILE A 138 -11.04 -14.16 2.73
CA ILE A 138 -10.56 -13.66 1.45
C ILE A 138 -9.08 -13.28 1.58
N LYS A 139 -8.28 -13.70 0.58
CA LYS A 139 -6.85 -13.42 0.48
C LYS A 139 -6.52 -12.37 -0.59
N VAL A 140 -7.14 -12.52 -1.76
CA VAL A 140 -6.96 -11.60 -2.90
C VAL A 140 -8.31 -11.33 -3.53
N ILE A 141 -8.63 -10.06 -3.76
CA ILE A 141 -9.86 -9.68 -4.44
C ILE A 141 -9.60 -8.57 -5.47
N GLN A 142 -10.20 -8.73 -6.64
CA GLN A 142 -10.27 -7.67 -7.65
C GLN A 142 -11.73 -7.31 -7.88
N LEU A 143 -12.04 -6.02 -7.79
CA LEU A 143 -13.37 -5.45 -8.04
C LEU A 143 -13.48 -4.89 -9.46
N PRO A 144 -14.66 -4.96 -10.08
CA PRO A 144 -14.90 -4.33 -11.38
C PRO A 144 -14.68 -2.81 -11.31
N LYS A 145 -14.26 -2.21 -12.42
CA LYS A 145 -14.05 -0.74 -12.55
C LYS A 145 -15.33 0.09 -12.36
N THR A 146 -16.49 -0.55 -12.44
CA THR A 146 -17.80 0.06 -12.18
C THR A 146 -18.06 0.33 -10.69
N VAL A 147 -17.40 -0.39 -9.79
CA VAL A 147 -17.52 -0.18 -8.32
C VAL A 147 -16.85 1.14 -7.94
N LYS A 148 -17.63 2.06 -7.36
CA LYS A 148 -17.19 3.42 -6.98
C LYS A 148 -16.99 3.60 -5.48
N THR A 149 -17.71 2.83 -4.66
CA THR A 149 -17.66 3.00 -3.21
C THR A 149 -17.55 1.68 -2.47
N LEU A 150 -16.73 1.67 -1.42
CA LEU A 150 -16.66 0.61 -0.42
C LEU A 150 -17.40 1.08 0.83
N GLY A 151 -18.35 0.27 1.30
CA GLY A 151 -19.17 0.57 2.46
C GLY A 151 -18.40 0.55 3.79
N LYS A 152 -19.06 1.00 4.85
CA LYS A 152 -18.54 0.89 6.23
C LYS A 152 -18.24 -0.57 6.57
N ASN A 153 -17.07 -0.85 7.15
CA ASN A 153 -16.64 -2.21 7.53
C ASN A 153 -16.62 -3.21 6.36
N ALA A 154 -16.60 -2.82 5.11
CA ALA A 154 -16.80 -3.73 3.98
C ALA A 154 -15.85 -4.94 4.00
N PHE A 155 -14.61 -4.77 4.44
CA PHE A 155 -13.58 -5.80 4.61
C PHE A 155 -13.06 -5.90 6.05
N ASN A 156 -13.72 -5.28 7.02
CA ASN A 156 -13.28 -5.22 8.42
C ASN A 156 -12.87 -6.61 8.95
N LYS A 157 -11.66 -6.72 9.51
CA LYS A 157 -11.09 -7.95 10.07
C LYS A 157 -10.95 -9.12 9.09
N CYS A 158 -10.72 -8.85 7.81
CA CYS A 158 -10.27 -9.86 6.85
C CYS A 158 -8.79 -10.18 7.07
N ALA A 159 -8.48 -10.86 8.17
CA ALA A 159 -7.10 -11.06 8.65
C ALA A 159 -6.18 -11.79 7.65
N LYS A 160 -6.74 -12.46 6.64
CA LYS A 160 -6.01 -13.15 5.57
C LYS A 160 -5.90 -12.33 4.28
N LEU A 161 -6.59 -11.18 4.17
CA LEU A 161 -6.54 -10.32 2.98
C LEU A 161 -5.13 -9.73 2.83
N THR A 162 -4.49 -10.04 1.72
CA THR A 162 -3.15 -9.56 1.36
C THR A 162 -3.17 -8.53 0.26
N SER A 163 -4.14 -8.61 -0.65
CA SER A 163 -4.20 -7.74 -1.83
C SER A 163 -5.63 -7.42 -2.24
N ILE A 164 -5.86 -6.15 -2.57
CA ILE A 164 -7.08 -5.68 -3.22
C ILE A 164 -6.74 -4.76 -4.38
N THR A 165 -7.37 -5.02 -5.54
CA THR A 165 -7.36 -4.15 -6.72
C THR A 165 -8.77 -3.65 -6.98
N ALA A 166 -8.97 -2.34 -7.02
CA ALA A 166 -10.27 -1.72 -7.19
C ALA A 166 -10.14 -0.36 -7.91
N GLU A 167 -9.76 -0.41 -9.18
CA GLU A 167 -9.43 0.78 -9.99
C GLU A 167 -10.59 1.79 -10.09
N GLY A 168 -11.83 1.36 -9.97
CA GLY A 168 -13.00 2.24 -10.08
C GLY A 168 -13.32 3.01 -8.80
N VAL A 169 -12.80 2.58 -7.65
CA VAL A 169 -13.18 3.11 -6.33
C VAL A 169 -12.65 4.53 -6.14
N THR A 170 -13.55 5.41 -5.73
CA THR A 170 -13.25 6.82 -5.40
C THR A 170 -13.42 7.10 -3.90
N LYS A 171 -14.20 6.26 -3.18
CA LYS A 171 -14.47 6.46 -1.76
C LYS A 171 -14.37 5.18 -0.95
N ILE A 172 -13.56 5.20 0.11
CA ILE A 172 -13.39 4.11 1.08
C ILE A 172 -14.16 4.46 2.36
N GLY A 173 -15.04 3.56 2.80
CA GLY A 173 -15.89 3.74 3.97
C GLY A 173 -15.14 3.65 5.31
N THR A 174 -15.79 4.13 6.37
CA THR A 174 -15.30 4.06 7.75
C THR A 174 -15.01 2.61 8.16
N PHE A 175 -13.85 2.35 8.79
CA PHE A 175 -13.39 1.02 9.21
C PHE A 175 -13.34 -0.03 8.09
N CYS A 176 -13.25 0.37 6.82
CA CYS A 176 -13.39 -0.53 5.67
C CYS A 176 -12.43 -1.72 5.74
N PHE A 177 -11.17 -1.50 6.06
CA PHE A 177 -10.09 -2.49 6.19
C PHE A 177 -9.53 -2.56 7.62
N TYR A 178 -10.31 -2.13 8.61
CA TYR A 178 -9.86 -2.11 10.00
C TYR A 178 -9.38 -3.50 10.46
N SER A 179 -8.14 -3.56 10.96
CA SER A 179 -7.49 -4.79 11.43
C SER A 179 -7.27 -5.88 10.36
N ASP A 180 -7.09 -5.51 9.10
CA ASP A 180 -6.65 -6.41 8.04
C ASP A 180 -5.13 -6.58 8.14
N THR A 181 -4.70 -7.35 9.12
CA THR A 181 -3.30 -7.43 9.57
C THR A 181 -2.33 -8.05 8.56
N SER A 182 -2.83 -8.70 7.52
CA SER A 182 -2.04 -9.26 6.42
C SER A 182 -2.01 -8.38 5.17
N LEU A 183 -2.79 -7.29 5.12
CA LEU A 183 -2.91 -6.43 3.95
C LEU A 183 -1.57 -5.74 3.65
N THR A 184 -1.07 -5.94 2.42
CA THR A 184 0.19 -5.38 1.94
C THR A 184 0.05 -4.61 0.64
N ASN A 185 -0.96 -4.94 -0.18
CA ASN A 185 -1.17 -4.32 -1.48
C ASN A 185 -2.58 -3.76 -1.61
N VAL A 186 -2.67 -2.45 -1.82
CA VAL A 186 -3.91 -1.71 -2.09
C VAL A 186 -3.70 -0.93 -3.38
N ASP A 187 -4.39 -1.35 -4.44
CA ASP A 187 -4.33 -0.72 -5.76
C ASP A 187 -5.68 -0.10 -6.11
N MET A 188 -5.83 1.20 -5.81
CA MET A 188 -7.04 1.99 -5.98
C MET A 188 -6.70 3.40 -6.50
N PRO A 189 -6.22 3.54 -7.73
CA PRO A 189 -5.59 4.77 -8.23
C PRO A 189 -6.52 5.99 -8.32
N ASN A 190 -7.81 5.82 -8.14
CA ASN A 190 -8.81 6.90 -8.26
C ASN A 190 -9.46 7.30 -6.92
N VAL A 191 -8.93 6.82 -5.79
CA VAL A 191 -9.46 7.17 -4.47
C VAL A 191 -9.23 8.65 -4.17
N SER A 192 -10.30 9.37 -3.86
CA SER A 192 -10.26 10.77 -3.41
C SER A 192 -10.64 10.95 -1.93
N VAL A 193 -11.40 10.00 -1.37
CA VAL A 193 -11.88 10.07 0.02
C VAL A 193 -11.56 8.80 0.78
N VAL A 194 -10.81 8.91 1.88
CA VAL A 194 -10.51 7.83 2.83
C VAL A 194 -11.13 8.17 4.18
N ASN A 195 -12.18 7.45 4.58
CA ASN A 195 -12.90 7.73 5.80
C ASN A 195 -12.19 7.23 7.07
N THR A 196 -12.76 7.63 8.22
CA THR A 196 -12.23 7.36 9.57
C THR A 196 -11.83 5.90 9.74
N SER A 197 -10.62 5.69 10.25
CA SER A 197 -10.06 4.37 10.60
C SER A 197 -10.08 3.36 9.45
N ALA A 198 -10.09 3.81 8.20
CA ALA A 198 -10.27 2.94 7.05
C ALA A 198 -9.21 1.83 6.96
N PHE A 199 -7.96 2.10 7.32
CA PHE A 199 -6.85 1.15 7.35
C PHE A 199 -6.21 1.00 8.74
N GLU A 200 -6.90 1.43 9.79
CA GLU A 200 -6.39 1.33 11.15
C GLU A 200 -6.03 -0.13 11.50
N ASN A 201 -4.85 -0.35 12.09
CA ASN A 201 -4.28 -1.66 12.42
C ASN A 201 -3.95 -2.56 11.21
N CYS A 202 -3.84 -2.05 10.00
CA CYS A 202 -3.25 -2.78 8.86
C CYS A 202 -1.72 -2.82 8.97
N LYS A 203 -1.19 -3.58 9.91
CA LYS A 203 0.21 -3.53 10.37
C LYS A 203 1.27 -3.82 9.29
N LYS A 204 0.91 -4.53 8.22
CA LYS A 204 1.81 -4.84 7.10
C LYS A 204 1.67 -3.89 5.92
N LEU A 205 0.73 -2.94 5.97
CA LEU A 205 0.51 -1.99 4.90
C LEU A 205 1.56 -0.87 4.97
N GLU A 206 2.59 -0.95 4.12
CA GLU A 206 3.67 0.03 4.06
C GLU A 206 3.43 1.15 3.04
N THR A 207 2.54 0.93 2.08
CA THR A 207 2.18 1.89 1.02
C THR A 207 0.82 1.57 0.43
N VAL A 208 0.22 2.55 -0.26
CA VAL A 208 -1.00 2.42 -1.05
C VAL A 208 -0.80 3.05 -2.43
N ASN A 209 -1.45 2.52 -3.46
CA ASN A 209 -1.48 3.15 -4.78
C ASN A 209 -2.78 3.95 -4.96
N PHE A 210 -2.71 5.26 -4.67
CA PHE A 210 -3.82 6.21 -4.83
C PHE A 210 -3.53 7.30 -5.89
N ASN A 211 -2.44 7.19 -6.67
CA ASN A 211 -2.06 8.12 -7.75
C ASN A 211 -2.22 9.62 -7.39
N GLU A 212 -1.93 10.01 -6.15
CA GLU A 212 -2.04 11.40 -5.69
C GLU A 212 -3.46 11.99 -5.75
N THR A 213 -4.50 11.15 -5.88
CA THR A 213 -5.89 11.62 -6.04
C THR A 213 -6.60 11.91 -4.72
N VAL A 214 -5.98 11.57 -3.58
CA VAL A 214 -6.61 11.75 -2.26
C VAL A 214 -6.67 13.23 -1.90
N GLU A 215 -7.88 13.70 -1.63
CA GLU A 215 -8.19 15.07 -1.20
C GLU A 215 -8.68 15.09 0.26
N GLU A 216 -9.37 14.04 0.70
CA GLU A 216 -9.94 13.95 2.04
C GLU A 216 -9.42 12.70 2.78
N LEU A 217 -8.67 12.93 3.86
CA LEU A 217 -8.28 11.92 4.85
C LEU A 217 -8.98 12.20 6.18
N TYR A 218 -9.81 11.28 6.62
CA TYR A 218 -10.51 11.38 7.89
C TYR A 218 -9.70 10.77 9.04
N PRO A 219 -10.06 11.08 10.31
CA PRO A 219 -9.25 10.68 11.47
C PRO A 219 -8.87 9.20 11.51
N SER A 220 -7.64 8.94 11.97
CA SER A 220 -7.08 7.58 12.15
C SER A 220 -7.01 6.73 10.88
N ALA A 221 -7.09 7.33 9.69
CA ALA A 221 -7.20 6.58 8.43
C ALA A 221 -6.09 5.55 8.25
N PHE A 222 -4.86 5.82 8.72
CA PHE A 222 -3.68 4.96 8.65
C PHE A 222 -3.04 4.71 10.02
N GLU A 223 -3.78 4.86 11.12
CA GLU A 223 -3.29 4.60 12.46
C GLU A 223 -2.80 3.15 12.59
N ALA A 224 -1.64 2.96 13.22
CA ALA A 224 -1.01 1.66 13.48
C ALA A 224 -0.81 0.80 12.21
N THR A 225 -0.59 1.44 11.06
CA THR A 225 -0.14 0.78 9.82
C THR A 225 1.38 0.61 9.80
N GLY A 226 1.90 -0.05 8.75
CA GLY A 226 3.33 -0.24 8.51
C GLY A 226 4.00 0.89 7.71
N PHE A 227 3.33 2.02 7.49
CA PHE A 227 3.84 3.12 6.67
C PHE A 227 5.19 3.63 7.16
N LYS A 228 6.17 3.68 6.25
CA LYS A 228 7.50 4.27 6.47
C LYS A 228 7.67 5.62 5.80
N HIS A 229 6.96 5.82 4.69
CA HIS A 229 7.01 7.06 3.91
C HIS A 229 5.59 7.45 3.52
N ALA A 230 5.19 8.69 3.80
CA ALA A 230 3.87 9.22 3.47
C ALA A 230 4.00 10.34 2.43
N TYR A 231 3.21 10.25 1.35
CA TYR A 231 3.09 11.29 0.33
C TYR A 231 1.62 11.53 -0.01
N PHE A 232 1.09 12.67 0.42
CA PHE A 232 -0.31 13.07 0.21
C PHE A 232 -0.37 14.55 -0.23
N PRO A 233 -0.10 14.83 -1.52
CA PRO A 233 0.14 16.19 -1.98
C PRO A 233 -1.11 17.09 -1.99
N ASN A 234 -2.31 16.53 -1.93
CA ASN A 234 -3.56 17.27 -2.05
C ASN A 234 -4.39 17.31 -0.74
N VAL A 235 -3.83 16.83 0.37
CA VAL A 235 -4.53 16.80 1.67
C VAL A 235 -4.13 18.01 2.51
N TYR A 236 -5.13 18.70 3.09
CA TYR A 236 -4.93 19.92 3.88
C TYR A 236 -4.90 19.69 5.39
N ASN A 237 -5.56 18.64 5.88
CA ASN A 237 -5.73 18.42 7.32
C ASN A 237 -5.45 16.97 7.70
N PHE A 238 -4.69 16.79 8.77
CA PHE A 238 -4.46 15.47 9.35
C PHE A 238 -4.90 15.46 10.83
N GLN A 239 -5.74 14.48 11.16
CA GLN A 239 -6.13 14.19 12.54
C GLN A 239 -5.88 12.73 12.84
N ASP A 240 -5.00 12.46 13.82
CA ASP A 240 -4.63 11.11 14.27
C ASP A 240 -4.21 10.15 13.15
N THR A 241 -3.86 10.66 11.97
CA THR A 241 -3.79 9.92 10.71
C THR A 241 -2.75 8.83 10.73
N PHE A 242 -1.53 9.10 11.25
CA PHE A 242 -0.40 8.17 11.29
C PHE A 242 0.04 7.81 12.72
N VAL A 243 -0.87 7.92 13.69
CA VAL A 243 -0.59 7.53 15.07
C VAL A 243 -0.05 6.10 15.13
N ASN A 244 1.02 5.88 15.94
CA ASN A 244 1.63 4.57 16.15
C ASN A 244 2.19 3.90 14.86
N THR A 245 2.61 4.69 13.87
CA THR A 245 3.26 4.15 12.65
C THR A 245 4.79 4.20 12.75
N PRO A 246 5.52 3.32 12.04
CA PRO A 246 6.99 3.39 11.92
C PRO A 246 7.46 4.42 10.89
N LEU A 247 6.72 5.53 10.74
CA LEU A 247 6.97 6.56 9.73
C LEU A 247 8.36 7.16 9.90
N ILE A 248 9.13 7.23 8.80
CA ILE A 248 10.48 7.82 8.73
C ILE A 248 10.41 9.18 8.09
N SER A 249 9.59 9.33 7.04
CA SER A 249 9.41 10.61 6.34
C SER A 249 7.98 10.85 5.92
N ALA A 250 7.59 12.13 5.87
CA ALA A 250 6.32 12.58 5.32
C ALA A 250 6.54 13.80 4.41
N ASP A 251 5.94 13.76 3.22
CA ASP A 251 5.91 14.85 2.25
C ASP A 251 4.45 15.27 2.02
N LEU A 252 4.10 16.43 2.56
CA LEU A 252 2.75 16.93 2.73
C LEU A 252 2.67 18.41 2.33
N PRO A 253 2.84 18.73 1.05
CA PRO A 253 3.06 20.10 0.59
C PRO A 253 1.91 21.08 0.89
N LEU A 254 0.67 20.59 1.04
CA LEU A 254 -0.51 21.42 1.29
C LEU A 254 -1.09 21.28 2.69
N ILE A 255 -0.45 20.55 3.60
CA ILE A 255 -0.98 20.41 4.95
C ILE A 255 -1.00 21.77 5.65
N TYR A 256 -2.17 22.16 6.13
CA TYR A 256 -2.39 23.39 6.88
C TYR A 256 -2.47 23.14 8.39
N TRP A 257 -3.07 22.02 8.80
CA TRP A 257 -3.36 21.71 10.18
C TRP A 257 -3.09 20.23 10.52
N ALA A 258 -2.44 20.00 11.68
CA ALA A 258 -2.17 18.67 12.22
C ALA A 258 -2.58 18.58 13.68
N SER A 259 -3.39 17.57 14.03
CA SER A 259 -3.81 17.25 15.40
C SER A 259 -3.57 15.77 15.67
N GLY A 260 -2.73 15.43 16.66
CA GLY A 260 -2.37 14.04 16.95
C GLY A 260 -1.72 13.28 15.80
N ALA A 261 -1.59 13.89 14.64
CA ALA A 261 -1.39 13.26 13.34
C ALA A 261 -0.21 12.30 13.26
N PHE A 262 0.88 12.60 13.98
CA PHE A 262 2.13 11.83 14.02
C PHE A 262 2.46 11.34 15.43
N SER A 263 1.47 11.28 16.32
CA SER A 263 1.69 10.83 17.69
C SER A 263 2.28 9.42 17.72
N ASN A 264 3.37 9.24 18.48
CA ASN A 264 4.14 8.00 18.57
C ASN A 264 4.80 7.53 17.25
N CYS A 265 5.06 8.43 16.32
CA CYS A 265 5.92 8.15 15.18
C CYS A 265 7.39 8.24 15.61
N TYR A 266 7.86 7.27 16.40
CA TYR A 266 9.20 7.28 17.00
C TYR A 266 10.35 7.32 15.99
N ALA A 267 10.11 6.91 14.75
CA ALA A 267 11.10 6.85 13.68
C ALA A 267 11.08 8.07 12.75
N LEU A 268 10.12 9.00 12.91
CA LEU A 268 9.97 10.16 12.02
C LEU A 268 11.18 11.08 12.15
N GLU A 269 11.93 11.21 11.07
CA GLU A 269 13.15 12.02 10.94
C GLU A 269 12.94 13.24 10.03
N HIS A 270 12.12 13.06 8.96
CA HIS A 270 11.95 14.07 7.91
C HIS A 270 10.49 14.41 7.70
N LEU A 271 10.16 15.70 7.78
CA LEU A 271 8.84 16.22 7.45
C LEU A 271 8.97 17.41 6.51
N TYR A 272 8.40 17.30 5.31
CA TYR A 272 8.19 18.42 4.41
C TYR A 272 6.72 18.87 4.50
N ALA A 273 6.48 20.04 5.08
CA ALA A 273 5.15 20.60 5.34
C ALA A 273 5.20 22.14 5.28
N PRO A 274 5.46 22.73 4.10
CA PRO A 274 5.75 24.16 3.98
C PRO A 274 4.55 25.07 4.30
N GLU A 275 3.33 24.57 4.15
CA GLU A 275 2.09 25.34 4.38
C GLU A 275 1.48 25.12 5.78
N ILE A 276 2.19 24.40 6.67
CA ILE A 276 1.64 24.10 8.00
C ILE A 276 1.59 25.38 8.87
N GLU A 277 0.42 25.74 9.32
CA GLU A 277 0.21 26.93 10.16
C GLU A 277 -0.24 26.59 11.57
N LYS A 278 -0.88 25.43 11.77
CA LYS A 278 -1.47 25.07 13.04
C LYS A 278 -1.08 23.67 13.50
N LEU A 279 -0.48 23.60 14.68
CA LEU A 279 -0.14 22.37 15.38
C LEU A 279 -1.01 22.23 16.63
N ALA A 280 -2.02 21.38 16.54
CA ALA A 280 -2.89 21.11 17.67
C ALA A 280 -2.29 20.07 18.61
N ASN A 281 -2.98 19.78 19.70
CA ASN A 281 -2.51 18.89 20.76
C ASN A 281 -2.05 17.54 20.18
N GLY A 282 -0.85 17.11 20.61
CA GLY A 282 -0.30 15.81 20.25
C GLY A 282 0.22 15.67 18.83
N ALA A 283 0.24 16.72 18.00
CA ALA A 283 0.63 16.63 16.59
C ALA A 283 1.90 15.81 16.37
N PHE A 284 2.95 16.00 17.18
CA PHE A 284 4.24 15.30 17.16
C PHE A 284 4.60 14.69 18.52
N ASN A 285 3.60 14.27 19.28
CA ASN A 285 3.84 13.65 20.58
C ASN A 285 4.72 12.40 20.42
N ASN A 286 5.84 12.32 21.17
CA ASN A 286 6.83 11.23 21.12
C ASN A 286 7.51 11.02 19.75
N CYS A 287 7.58 12.02 18.85
CA CYS A 287 8.40 11.97 17.65
C CYS A 287 9.87 12.22 18.01
N VAL A 288 10.51 11.24 18.67
CA VAL A 288 11.83 11.42 19.31
C VAL A 288 12.98 11.64 18.33
N LYS A 289 12.82 11.30 17.07
CA LYS A 289 13.82 11.52 16.03
C LYS A 289 13.61 12.78 15.20
N LEU A 290 12.43 13.38 15.25
CA LEU A 290 12.13 14.61 14.55
C LEU A 290 12.81 15.76 15.28
N THR A 291 13.89 16.28 14.70
CA THR A 291 14.68 17.37 15.28
C THR A 291 14.50 18.67 14.54
N GLU A 292 13.88 18.63 13.35
CA GLU A 292 13.75 19.78 12.46
C GLU A 292 12.69 19.56 11.39
N PHE A 293 12.09 20.63 10.88
CA PHE A 293 11.26 20.64 9.69
C PHE A 293 12.12 21.08 8.50
N VAL A 294 12.02 20.40 7.36
CA VAL A 294 12.82 20.66 6.18
C VAL A 294 11.98 21.32 5.09
N LYS A 295 12.41 22.47 4.57
CA LYS A 295 11.93 23.07 3.34
C LYS A 295 13.12 23.28 2.41
N GLU A 296 13.16 22.61 1.25
CA GLU A 296 14.18 22.79 0.19
C GLU A 296 15.52 23.43 0.62
N GLY A 297 16.21 22.81 1.62
CA GLY A 297 17.50 23.27 2.12
C GLY A 297 17.51 24.34 3.21
N GLU A 298 16.35 24.79 3.69
CA GLU A 298 16.22 25.71 4.83
C GLU A 298 15.15 25.23 5.79
N TYR A 299 15.44 25.31 7.10
CA TYR A 299 14.49 25.00 8.19
C TYR A 299 13.57 26.19 8.38
N ASP A 300 12.27 26.02 8.16
CA ASP A 300 11.35 27.16 8.24
C ASP A 300 10.05 26.80 8.98
N LEU A 301 9.98 27.22 10.25
CA LEU A 301 8.76 27.23 11.06
C LEU A 301 8.00 28.56 10.95
N ARG A 302 8.44 29.49 10.09
CA ARG A 302 7.89 30.85 10.01
C ARG A 302 6.40 30.92 9.67
N ASN A 303 5.85 29.86 9.10
CA ASN A 303 4.41 29.81 8.79
C ASN A 303 3.57 29.32 9.97
N ILE A 304 4.17 28.76 11.04
CA ILE A 304 3.39 28.28 12.19
C ILE A 304 2.88 29.48 12.98
N GLN A 305 1.58 29.63 13.01
CA GLN A 305 0.88 30.72 13.71
C GLN A 305 0.32 30.26 15.07
N GLU A 306 0.06 28.96 15.23
CA GLU A 306 -0.55 28.42 16.45
C GLU A 306 0.07 27.06 16.81
N VAL A 307 0.56 26.96 18.06
CA VAL A 307 1.04 25.73 18.65
C VAL A 307 0.30 25.47 19.95
N GLU A 308 -0.52 24.43 19.99
CA GLU A 308 -1.24 24.06 21.20
C GLU A 308 -0.35 23.31 22.20
N SER A 309 -0.76 23.37 23.48
CA SER A 309 -0.09 22.67 24.57
C SER A 309 0.04 21.16 24.25
N GLY A 310 1.26 20.61 24.33
CA GLY A 310 1.53 19.19 24.11
C GLY A 310 1.76 18.78 22.65
N ALA A 311 1.77 19.72 21.68
CA ALA A 311 2.05 19.42 20.27
C ALA A 311 3.34 18.65 20.08
N PHE A 312 4.39 18.93 20.86
CA PHE A 312 5.73 18.29 20.84
C PHE A 312 6.08 17.54 22.11
N LYS A 313 5.09 17.13 22.92
CA LYS A 313 5.35 16.42 24.19
C LYS A 313 6.17 15.16 23.93
N GLY A 314 7.33 15.02 24.61
CA GLY A 314 8.20 13.85 24.47
C GLY A 314 9.05 13.81 23.20
N SER A 315 9.00 14.82 22.34
CA SER A 315 9.91 15.00 21.22
C SER A 315 11.20 15.74 21.65
N TYR A 316 12.28 15.60 20.88
CA TYR A 316 13.55 16.30 21.12
C TYR A 316 13.72 17.52 20.21
N PHE A 317 12.64 18.15 19.82
CA PHE A 317 12.69 19.33 18.97
C PHE A 317 13.53 20.44 19.62
N LYS A 318 14.61 20.87 18.95
CA LYS A 318 15.49 21.92 19.42
C LYS A 318 15.10 23.21 18.70
N ASN A 319 14.89 24.30 19.48
CA ASN A 319 14.59 25.65 18.99
C ASN A 319 13.16 25.87 18.49
N ILE A 320 12.19 25.77 19.40
CA ILE A 320 10.97 26.57 19.32
C ILE A 320 11.17 27.72 20.32
N GLU A 321 11.78 28.82 19.90
CA GLU A 321 11.74 30.11 20.58
C GLU A 321 10.58 30.96 20.07
#